data_be9ecad948d21af0f6aaf2e38762bd52
#
_entry.id   be9ecad948d21af0f6aaf2e38762bd52
#
_cell.length_a   1.000
_cell.length_b   1.000
_cell.length_c   1.000
_cell.angle_alpha   90.00
_cell.angle_beta   90.00
_cell.angle_gamma   90.00
#
_symmetry.space_group_name_H-M   'P 1'
#
loop_
_entity.id
_entity.type
_entity.pdbx_description
1 polymer ?
#
loop_
_entity_poly.entity_id
_entity_poly.type
_entity_poly.pdbx_seq_one_letter_code
_entity_poly.pdbx_strand_id
1 'polypeptide(L)' 'MNWFAFIKKFYTDGDWTKEQVAAAVVMGKITPEQYEEITGDKYESDKPPADES' A
#
# COMPACT_ATOMS: atom_id res chain seq x y z
N MET A 1 -6.72 -15.86 4.39
CA MET A 1 -6.86 -14.51 4.94
C MET A 1 -6.92 -13.50 3.81
N ASN A 2 -7.78 -12.53 3.93
CA ASN A 2 -7.92 -11.52 2.90
C ASN A 2 -7.06 -10.32 3.25
N TRP A 3 -5.87 -10.27 2.70
CA TRP A 3 -4.93 -9.19 3.00
C TRP A 3 -5.45 -7.83 2.60
N PHE A 4 -6.22 -7.75 1.52
CA PHE A 4 -6.76 -6.47 1.07
C PHE A 4 -7.68 -5.89 2.14
N ALA A 5 -8.64 -6.69 2.61
CA ALA A 5 -9.59 -6.19 3.62
C ALA A 5 -8.87 -5.87 4.92
N PHE A 6 -7.91 -6.71 5.30
CA PHE A 6 -7.16 -6.52 6.53
C PHE A 6 -6.39 -5.20 6.48
N ILE A 7 -5.64 -5.00 5.42
CA ILE A 7 -4.80 -3.80 5.30
C ILE A 7 -5.67 -2.56 5.17
N LYS A 8 -6.75 -2.66 4.39
CA LYS A 8 -7.64 -1.52 4.22
C LYS A 8 -8.21 -1.06 5.56
N LYS A 9 -8.59 -2.03 6.39
CA LYS A 9 -9.15 -1.69 7.68
C LYS A 9 -8.12 -0.96 8.55
N PHE A 10 -6.90 -1.49 8.60
CA PHE A 10 -5.88 -0.88 9.44
C PHE A 10 -5.45 0.48 8.91
N TYR A 11 -5.42 0.65 7.60
CA TYR A 11 -5.09 1.95 7.06
C TYR A 11 -6.20 2.97 7.38
N THR A 12 -7.45 2.55 7.21
CA THR A 12 -8.58 3.43 7.47
C THR A 12 -8.63 3.83 8.93
N ASP A 13 -8.27 2.91 9.82
CA ASP A 13 -8.29 3.18 11.25
C ASP A 13 -7.09 4.01 11.70
N GLY A 14 -6.13 4.23 10.83
CA GLY A 14 -4.96 5.01 11.19
C GLY A 14 -3.84 4.18 11.79
N ASP A 15 -3.97 2.87 11.83
CA ASP A 15 -2.93 2.01 12.38
C ASP A 15 -1.79 1.77 11.42
N TRP A 16 -2.01 1.91 10.14
CA TRP A 16 -1.01 1.71 9.11
C TRP A 16 -0.82 2.99 8.33
N THR A 17 0.43 3.25 7.95
CA THR A 17 0.73 4.38 7.09
C THR A 17 0.68 3.95 5.64
N LYS A 18 0.65 4.95 4.76
CA LYS A 18 0.68 4.68 3.33
C LYS A 18 1.93 3.90 2.95
N GLU A 19 3.04 4.18 3.61
CA GLU A 19 4.28 3.47 3.34
C GLU A 19 4.18 2.00 3.72
N GLN A 20 3.47 1.70 4.78
CA GLN A 20 3.26 0.31 5.16
C GLN A 20 2.39 -0.41 4.15
N VAL A 21 1.38 0.26 3.61
CA VAL A 21 0.56 -0.32 2.57
C VAL A 21 1.40 -0.58 1.32
N ALA A 22 2.29 0.36 0.98
CA ALA A 22 3.17 0.16 -0.16
C ALA A 22 4.10 -1.02 0.05
N ALA A 23 4.59 -1.20 1.26
CA ALA A 23 5.43 -2.35 1.56
C ALA A 23 4.68 -3.65 1.35
N ALA A 24 3.38 -3.67 1.63
CA ALA A 24 2.59 -4.86 1.40
C ALA A 24 2.50 -5.20 -0.09
N VAL A 25 2.50 -4.18 -0.95
CA VAL A 25 2.55 -4.43 -2.39
C VAL A 25 3.88 -5.09 -2.76
N VAL A 26 4.97 -4.57 -2.24
CA VAL A 26 6.29 -5.12 -2.52
C VAL A 26 6.37 -6.58 -2.06
N MET A 27 5.75 -6.88 -0.94
CA MET A 27 5.79 -8.23 -0.41
C MET A 27 4.80 -9.17 -1.09
N GLY A 28 4.00 -8.65 -2.01
CA GLY A 28 3.06 -9.50 -2.74
C GLY A 28 1.78 -9.80 -2.01
N LYS A 29 1.48 -9.07 -0.95
CA LYS A 29 0.25 -9.30 -0.19
C LYS A 29 -0.96 -8.65 -0.86
N ILE A 30 -0.74 -7.55 -1.53
CA ILE A 30 -1.79 -6.87 -2.29
C ILE A 30 -1.19 -6.40 -3.61
N THR A 31 -2.06 -6.01 -4.53
CA THR A 31 -1.63 -5.53 -5.84
C THR A 31 -1.52 -4.01 -5.83
N PRO A 32 -0.83 -3.44 -6.83
CA PRO A 32 -0.80 -1.98 -6.94
C PRO A 32 -2.18 -1.37 -7.07
N GLU A 33 -3.09 -2.05 -7.76
CA GLU A 33 -4.45 -1.54 -7.85
C GLU A 33 -5.12 -1.51 -6.49
N GLN A 34 -4.85 -2.53 -5.68
CA GLN A 34 -5.42 -2.57 -4.34
C GLN A 34 -4.83 -1.48 -3.46
N TYR A 35 -3.55 -1.16 -3.65
CA TYR A 35 -2.95 -0.04 -2.95
C TYR A 35 -3.71 1.24 -3.25
N GLU A 36 -3.98 1.47 -4.53
CA GLU A 36 -4.68 2.68 -4.92
C GLU A 36 -6.08 2.71 -4.31
N GLU A 37 -6.73 1.56 -4.29
CA GLU A 37 -8.07 1.49 -3.75
C GLU A 37 -8.08 1.77 -2.25
N ILE A 38 -7.05 1.34 -1.55
CA ILE A 38 -6.96 1.54 -0.11
C ILE A 38 -6.60 2.97 0.24
N THR A 39 -5.58 3.51 -0.42
CA THR A 39 -5.02 4.80 -0.02
C THR A 39 -5.56 5.96 -0.83
N GLY A 40 -6.10 5.69 -1.99
CA GLY A 40 -6.56 6.74 -2.88
C GLY A 40 -5.46 7.34 -3.74
N ASP A 41 -4.24 6.84 -3.62
CA ASP A 41 -3.12 7.32 -4.39
C ASP A 41 -2.59 6.23 -5.28
N LYS A 42 -2.12 6.61 -6.46
CA LYS A 42 -1.59 5.65 -7.39
C LYS A 42 -0.26 5.10 -6.89
N TYR A 43 -0.11 3.78 -6.97
CA TYR A 43 1.14 3.15 -6.61
C TYR A 43 2.14 3.27 -7.74
N GLU A 44 3.37 3.69 -7.41
CA GLU A 44 4.42 3.84 -8.42
C GLU A 44 5.54 2.88 -8.09
N SER A 45 5.38 1.65 -8.53
CA SER A 45 6.22 0.56 -8.09
C SER A 45 7.67 0.70 -8.56
N ASP A 46 7.89 1.35 -9.69
CA ASP A 46 9.25 1.49 -10.18
C ASP A 46 9.86 2.82 -9.81
N LYS A 47 9.21 3.57 -8.99
CA LYS A 47 9.74 4.84 -8.57
C LYS A 47 10.79 4.62 -7.48
N PRO A 48 11.95 5.23 -7.62
CA PRO A 48 12.96 5.05 -6.56
C PRO A 48 12.47 5.67 -5.27
N PRO A 49 13.01 5.20 -4.18
CA PRO A 49 12.65 5.79 -2.92
C PRO A 49 12.99 7.26 -2.92
N ALA A 50 12.27 7.93 -2.16
CA ALA A 50 12.40 9.32 -2.23
C ALA A 50 13.73 9.83 -2.44
N ASP A 51 14.45 9.37 -2.59
CA ASP A 51 15.54 9.90 -2.98
C ASP A 51 15.86 9.89 -4.16
N GLU A 52 15.75 9.65 -4.62
CA GLU A 52 16.22 9.68 -5.60
C GLU A 52 15.89 10.15 -6.43
N SER A 53 15.60 10.42 -6.48
CA SER A 53 15.41 10.82 -7.36
C SER A 53 15.54 11.42 -7.67
#